data_1a32166c480b898fdb332c0817ba939e
#
_entry.id   1a32166c480b898fdb332c0817ba939e
#
_cell.length_a   1.000
_cell.length_b   1.000
_cell.length_c   1.000
_cell.angle_alpha   90.00
_cell.angle_beta   90.00
_cell.angle_gamma   90.00
#
_symmetry.space_group_name_H-M   'P 1'
#
loop_
_entity.id
_entity.type
_entity.pdbx_description
1 polymer ?
#
loop_
_entity_poly.entity_id
_entity_poly.type
_entity_poly.pdbx_seq_one_letter_code
_entity_poly.pdbx_strand_id
1 'polypeptide(L)'
;MPHIDVTQQSFEADVIRQSYEHPVIVDFWAPWCGPCRTLGPVLEALADEAKGEWILAKVNTEEAQQLATDFQIQGIPNVKAFVNGKVVDEFAGALPRPMIEDWLKKVVPSSTDKAIVAARGHLRDGAFDAARPVLEEAHVEDPSRIDVRIYLAEIAVHDGKLDDARAILDKIP
;
A
#
# COMPACT_ATOMS: atom_id res chain seq x y z
N MET A 1 17.16 -4.16 -3.18
CA MET A 1 17.68 -2.80 -3.46
C MET A 1 16.70 -1.82 -2.84
N PRO A 2 17.17 -0.78 -2.13
CA PRO A 2 16.27 0.10 -1.38
C PRO A 2 15.38 0.97 -2.27
N HIS A 3 15.79 1.22 -3.50
CA HIS A 3 15.03 2.02 -4.46
C HIS A 3 15.38 1.69 -5.91
N ILE A 4 14.56 2.19 -6.83
CA ILE A 4 14.80 2.20 -8.28
C ILE A 4 14.87 3.65 -8.78
N ASP A 5 15.86 3.96 -9.61
CA ASP A 5 15.92 5.23 -10.32
C ASP A 5 15.06 5.14 -11.58
N VAL A 6 14.11 6.05 -11.70
CA VAL A 6 13.09 6.04 -12.75
C VAL A 6 13.28 7.22 -13.69
N THR A 7 13.32 6.90 -14.97
CA THR A 7 13.42 7.88 -16.05
C THR A 7 12.05 8.18 -16.67
N GLN A 8 12.01 9.23 -17.53
CA GLN A 8 10.82 9.53 -18.35
C GLN A 8 10.33 8.29 -19.13
N GLN A 9 11.25 7.48 -19.67
CA GLN A 9 10.94 6.35 -20.53
C GLN A 9 10.51 5.12 -19.72
N SER A 10 11.07 4.93 -18.52
CA SER A 10 10.79 3.75 -17.71
C SER A 10 9.58 3.93 -16.78
N PHE A 11 9.07 5.15 -16.59
CA PHE A 11 8.02 5.48 -15.62
C PHE A 11 6.76 4.63 -15.79
N GLU A 12 6.31 4.43 -17.02
CA GLU A 12 5.12 3.62 -17.30
C GLU A 12 5.31 2.16 -16.82
N ALA A 13 6.50 1.59 -17.05
CA ALA A 13 6.80 0.21 -16.65
C ALA A 13 7.06 0.10 -15.15
N ASP A 14 7.92 0.98 -14.61
CA ASP A 14 8.49 0.87 -13.27
C ASP A 14 7.57 1.46 -12.18
N VAL A 15 6.65 2.35 -12.56
CA VAL A 15 5.71 2.96 -11.62
C VAL A 15 4.29 2.54 -11.91
N ILE A 16 3.75 2.86 -13.09
CA ILE A 16 2.32 2.67 -13.37
C ILE A 16 1.96 1.18 -13.34
N ARG A 17 2.66 0.34 -14.14
CA ARG A 17 2.36 -1.11 -14.19
C ARG A 17 2.71 -1.81 -12.88
N GLN A 18 3.84 -1.48 -12.27
CA GLN A 18 4.22 -2.05 -10.97
C GLN A 18 3.21 -1.75 -9.88
N SER A 19 2.56 -0.58 -9.93
CA SER A 19 1.58 -0.19 -8.92
C SER A 19 0.29 -1.03 -8.90
N TYR A 20 0.08 -1.92 -9.87
CA TYR A 20 -0.99 -2.93 -9.84
C TYR A 20 -0.63 -4.14 -8.97
N GLU A 21 0.66 -4.41 -8.78
CA GLU A 21 1.16 -5.54 -7.98
C GLU A 21 1.60 -5.09 -6.58
N HIS A 22 2.35 -4.00 -6.52
CA HIS A 22 2.86 -3.41 -5.28
C HIS A 22 2.66 -1.90 -5.29
N PRO A 23 2.28 -1.28 -4.17
CA PRO A 23 2.30 0.18 -4.06
C PRO A 23 3.67 0.74 -4.45
N VAL A 24 3.70 1.80 -5.25
CA VAL A 24 4.94 2.48 -5.62
C VAL A 24 4.94 3.88 -5.03
N ILE A 25 5.90 4.16 -4.19
CA ILE A 25 6.13 5.48 -3.58
C ILE A 25 7.16 6.20 -4.43
N VAL A 26 6.75 7.27 -5.08
CA VAL A 26 7.58 8.05 -6.00
C VAL A 26 8.09 9.30 -5.32
N ASP A 27 9.42 9.43 -5.18
CA ASP A 27 10.12 10.63 -4.68
C ASP A 27 10.58 11.48 -5.88
N PHE A 28 9.94 12.62 -6.07
CA PHE A 28 10.36 13.65 -7.04
C PHE A 28 11.39 14.55 -6.36
N TRP A 29 12.63 14.51 -6.85
CA TRP A 29 13.79 15.15 -6.24
C TRP A 29 14.72 15.83 -7.25
N ALA A 30 15.74 16.54 -6.79
CA ALA A 30 16.84 17.03 -7.60
C ALA A 30 18.14 17.07 -6.79
N PRO A 31 19.35 17.00 -7.45
CA PRO A 31 20.64 16.96 -6.76
C PRO A 31 20.93 18.20 -5.87
N TRP A 32 20.49 19.37 -6.29
CA TRP A 32 20.68 20.63 -5.58
C TRP A 32 19.68 20.85 -4.42
N CYS A 33 18.67 20.02 -4.31
CA CYS A 33 17.59 20.16 -3.31
C CYS A 33 18.08 19.72 -1.91
N GLY A 34 18.29 20.69 -1.03
CA GLY A 34 18.73 20.45 0.35
C GLY A 34 17.78 19.54 1.14
N PRO A 35 16.47 19.86 1.21
CA PRO A 35 15.48 19.03 1.90
C PRO A 35 15.36 17.60 1.33
N CYS A 36 15.57 17.41 0.00
CA CYS A 36 15.56 16.09 -0.62
C CYS A 36 16.69 15.20 -0.09
N ARG A 37 17.86 15.78 0.18
CA ARG A 37 19.00 15.06 0.79
C ARG A 37 18.73 14.59 2.22
N THR A 38 17.78 15.22 2.91
CA THR A 38 17.34 14.79 4.24
C THR A 38 16.26 13.71 4.14
N LEU A 39 15.31 13.85 3.21
CA LEU A 39 14.18 12.94 3.04
C LEU A 39 14.59 11.61 2.41
N GLY A 40 15.43 11.65 1.35
CA GLY A 40 15.80 10.47 0.57
C GLY A 40 16.30 9.30 1.41
N PRO A 41 17.31 9.48 2.29
CA PRO A 41 17.77 8.41 3.17
C PRO A 41 16.70 7.85 4.11
N VAL A 42 15.73 8.65 4.54
CA VAL A 42 14.63 8.19 5.39
C VAL A 42 13.69 7.28 4.59
N LEU A 43 13.32 7.68 3.36
CA LEU A 43 12.49 6.84 2.48
C LEU A 43 13.19 5.54 2.10
N GLU A 44 14.51 5.60 1.81
CA GLU A 44 15.31 4.42 1.48
C GLU A 44 15.37 3.43 2.65
N ALA A 45 15.58 3.92 3.87
CA ALA A 45 15.56 3.08 5.07
C ALA A 45 14.17 2.43 5.31
N LEU A 46 13.09 3.19 5.13
CA LEU A 46 11.72 2.67 5.26
C LEU A 46 11.40 1.64 4.17
N ALA A 47 11.90 1.82 2.94
CA ALA A 47 11.73 0.85 1.86
C ALA A 47 12.48 -0.46 2.13
N ASP A 48 13.69 -0.40 2.70
CA ASP A 48 14.43 -1.58 3.12
C ASP A 48 13.73 -2.34 4.26
N GLU A 49 13.17 -1.62 5.23
CA GLU A 49 12.41 -2.19 6.35
C GLU A 49 11.10 -2.85 5.88
N ALA A 50 10.48 -2.31 4.83
CA ALA A 50 9.24 -2.82 4.25
C ALA A 50 9.40 -4.15 3.49
N LYS A 51 10.62 -4.63 3.23
CA LYS A 51 10.93 -5.95 2.63
C LYS A 51 10.13 -6.28 1.37
N GLY A 52 9.79 -5.27 0.57
CA GLY A 52 9.07 -5.42 -0.68
C GLY A 52 7.54 -5.25 -0.58
N GLU A 53 7.00 -4.85 0.56
CA GLU A 53 5.58 -4.51 0.68
C GLU A 53 5.20 -3.34 -0.24
N TRP A 54 6.15 -2.44 -0.50
CA TRP A 54 6.06 -1.35 -1.46
C TRP A 54 7.41 -1.06 -2.09
N ILE A 55 7.43 -0.35 -3.20
CA ILE A 55 8.62 0.00 -3.98
C ILE A 55 8.87 1.49 -3.85
N LEU A 56 10.13 1.89 -3.57
CA LEU A 56 10.56 3.28 -3.68
C LEU A 56 11.09 3.54 -5.09
N ALA A 57 10.49 4.49 -5.80
CA ALA A 57 10.93 4.99 -7.08
C ALA A 57 11.43 6.43 -6.94
N LYS A 58 12.60 6.74 -7.48
CA LYS A 58 13.18 8.09 -7.42
C LYS A 58 13.21 8.69 -8.82
N VAL A 59 12.62 9.88 -8.95
CA VAL A 59 12.52 10.63 -10.22
C VAL A 59 13.27 11.95 -10.08
N ASN A 60 14.39 12.08 -10.82
CA ASN A 60 15.10 13.35 -10.91
C ASN A 60 14.32 14.31 -11.84
N THR A 61 13.77 15.37 -11.25
CA THR A 61 12.94 16.34 -11.98
C THR A 61 13.71 17.16 -13.03
N GLU A 62 15.03 17.23 -12.94
CA GLU A 62 15.85 17.88 -13.97
C GLU A 62 15.97 17.01 -15.25
N GLU A 63 15.99 15.69 -15.09
CA GLU A 63 16.09 14.74 -16.19
C GLU A 63 14.72 14.32 -16.73
N ALA A 64 13.67 14.37 -15.88
CA ALA A 64 12.31 13.97 -16.21
C ALA A 64 11.31 15.15 -16.07
N GLN A 65 11.60 16.27 -16.76
CA GLN A 65 10.82 17.50 -16.67
C GLN A 65 9.36 17.33 -17.11
N GLN A 66 9.10 16.46 -18.09
CA GLN A 66 7.75 16.18 -18.54
C GLN A 66 6.94 15.49 -17.43
N LEU A 67 7.53 14.52 -16.71
CA LEU A 67 6.87 13.89 -15.57
C LEU A 67 6.56 14.92 -14.46
N ALA A 68 7.51 15.82 -14.16
CA ALA A 68 7.28 16.89 -13.20
C ALA A 68 6.08 17.77 -13.60
N THR A 69 5.91 18.03 -14.89
CA THR A 69 4.78 18.78 -15.43
C THR A 69 3.49 17.97 -15.36
N ASP A 70 3.50 16.72 -15.86
CA ASP A 70 2.33 15.84 -15.92
C ASP A 70 1.74 15.57 -14.53
N PHE A 71 2.61 15.41 -13.52
CA PHE A 71 2.22 15.21 -12.13
C PHE A 71 2.12 16.50 -11.32
N GLN A 72 2.19 17.67 -11.98
CA GLN A 72 2.01 19.00 -11.38
C GLN A 72 2.94 19.25 -10.18
N ILE A 73 4.21 18.87 -10.29
CA ILE A 73 5.20 19.08 -9.24
C ILE A 73 5.56 20.56 -9.16
N GLN A 74 5.02 21.26 -8.19
CA GLN A 74 5.26 22.70 -7.97
C GLN A 74 6.46 22.99 -7.06
N GLY A 75 6.94 21.97 -6.34
CA GLY A 75 8.08 22.08 -5.45
C GLY A 75 8.58 20.70 -5.04
N ILE A 76 9.87 20.62 -4.69
CA ILE A 76 10.53 19.39 -4.28
C ILE A 76 11.12 19.52 -2.87
N PRO A 77 11.20 18.39 -2.10
CA PRO A 77 10.71 17.06 -2.47
C PRO A 77 9.18 17.01 -2.55
N ASN A 78 8.69 16.19 -3.46
CA ASN A 78 7.27 15.83 -3.53
C ASN A 78 7.18 14.30 -3.64
N VAL A 79 6.39 13.69 -2.76
CA VAL A 79 6.25 12.24 -2.70
C VAL A 79 4.82 11.87 -3.02
N LYS A 80 4.64 10.94 -3.97
CA LYS A 80 3.32 10.46 -4.39
C LYS A 80 3.24 8.94 -4.23
N ALA A 81 2.09 8.45 -3.74
CA ALA A 81 1.78 7.04 -3.67
C ALA A 81 0.96 6.61 -4.87
N PHE A 82 1.45 5.62 -5.61
CA PHE A 82 0.75 5.00 -6.74
C PHE A 82 0.24 3.62 -6.34
N VAL A 83 -1.06 3.40 -6.53
CA VAL A 83 -1.75 2.12 -6.33
C VAL A 83 -2.73 1.92 -7.46
N ASN A 84 -2.71 0.75 -8.09
CA ASN A 84 -3.58 0.39 -9.21
C ASN A 84 -3.53 1.43 -10.37
N GLY A 85 -2.34 1.90 -10.72
CA GLY A 85 -2.08 2.85 -11.81
C GLY A 85 -2.46 4.30 -11.51
N LYS A 86 -2.80 4.65 -10.28
CA LYS A 86 -3.28 6.00 -9.91
C LYS A 86 -2.55 6.53 -8.69
N VAL A 87 -2.39 7.85 -8.63
CA VAL A 87 -1.99 8.54 -7.42
C VAL A 87 -3.15 8.46 -6.42
N VAL A 88 -2.90 7.90 -5.24
CA VAL A 88 -3.90 7.76 -4.16
C VAL A 88 -3.72 8.80 -3.07
N ASP A 89 -2.49 9.27 -2.84
CA ASP A 89 -2.18 10.33 -1.88
C ASP A 89 -0.79 10.91 -2.18
N GLU A 90 -0.48 12.08 -1.61
CA GLU A 90 0.80 12.76 -1.77
C GLU A 90 1.13 13.66 -0.59
N PHE A 91 2.42 13.97 -0.45
CA PHE A 91 2.87 15.06 0.42
C PHE A 91 4.04 15.82 -0.22
N ALA A 92 4.23 17.08 0.20
CA ALA A 92 5.33 17.93 -0.23
C ALA A 92 6.20 18.33 0.96
N GLY A 93 7.50 18.49 0.72
CA GLY A 93 8.50 18.85 1.72
C GLY A 93 9.07 17.65 2.49
N ALA A 94 10.13 17.91 3.26
CA ALA A 94 10.79 16.89 4.06
C ALA A 94 10.02 16.69 5.38
N LEU A 95 9.23 15.62 5.45
CA LEU A 95 8.53 15.23 6.68
C LEU A 95 9.46 14.45 7.62
N PRO A 96 9.25 14.55 8.95
CA PRO A 96 9.89 13.68 9.93
C PRO A 96 9.45 12.21 9.73
N ARG A 97 10.37 11.27 10.01
CA ARG A 97 10.12 9.82 9.85
C ARG A 97 8.77 9.34 10.42
N PRO A 98 8.34 9.68 11.65
CA PRO A 98 7.06 9.21 12.19
C PRO A 98 5.85 9.63 11.34
N MET A 99 5.89 10.83 10.74
CA MET A 99 4.81 11.30 9.88
C MET A 99 4.77 10.56 8.55
N ILE A 100 5.95 10.16 8.03
CA ILE A 100 6.04 9.34 6.82
C ILE A 100 5.52 7.93 7.09
N GLU A 101 5.87 7.33 8.23
CA GLU A 101 5.36 6.02 8.66
C GLU A 101 3.83 6.02 8.79
N ASP A 102 3.26 7.05 9.40
CA ASP A 102 1.80 7.18 9.53
C ASP A 102 1.12 7.43 8.18
N TRP A 103 1.78 8.13 7.26
CA TRP A 103 1.29 8.31 5.90
C TRP A 103 1.36 6.99 5.11
N LEU A 104 2.47 6.25 5.20
CA LEU A 104 2.63 4.95 4.55
C LEU A 104 1.55 3.94 4.99
N LYS A 105 1.20 3.89 6.28
CA LYS A 105 0.11 3.05 6.81
C LYS A 105 -1.24 3.34 6.14
N LYS A 106 -1.47 4.55 5.63
CA LYS A 106 -2.73 4.93 4.95
C LYS A 106 -2.73 4.54 3.48
N VAL A 107 -1.57 4.59 2.82
CA VAL A 107 -1.46 4.44 1.36
C VAL A 107 -0.99 3.06 0.93
N VAL A 108 -0.29 2.32 1.81
CA VAL A 108 0.17 0.95 1.55
C VAL A 108 -0.84 -0.01 2.17
N PRO A 109 -1.58 -0.78 1.34
CA PRO A 109 -2.49 -1.80 1.87
C PRO A 109 -1.74 -2.84 2.71
N SER A 110 -2.23 -3.11 3.90
CA SER A 110 -1.68 -4.15 4.78
C SER A 110 -1.87 -5.55 4.18
N SER A 111 -1.16 -6.55 4.71
CA SER A 111 -1.40 -7.97 4.41
C SER A 111 -2.88 -8.34 4.65
N THR A 112 -3.45 -7.86 5.75
CA THR A 112 -4.87 -8.03 6.08
C THR A 112 -5.79 -7.39 5.03
N ASP A 113 -5.50 -6.19 4.52
CA ASP A 113 -6.30 -5.55 3.45
C ASP A 113 -6.27 -6.36 2.16
N LYS A 114 -5.09 -6.87 1.77
CA LYS A 114 -4.93 -7.74 0.60
C LYS A 114 -5.69 -9.06 0.79
N ALA A 115 -5.61 -9.66 1.97
CA ALA A 115 -6.34 -10.87 2.33
C ALA A 115 -7.87 -10.67 2.23
N ILE A 116 -8.39 -9.54 2.73
CA ILE A 116 -9.82 -9.21 2.63
C ILE A 116 -10.27 -9.07 1.17
N VAL A 117 -9.47 -8.40 0.33
CA VAL A 117 -9.80 -8.27 -1.11
C VAL A 117 -9.84 -9.64 -1.79
N ALA A 118 -8.86 -10.51 -1.54
CA ALA A 118 -8.83 -11.87 -2.07
C ALA A 118 -10.03 -12.71 -1.58
N ALA A 119 -10.29 -12.69 -0.28
CA ALA A 119 -11.40 -13.43 0.32
C ALA A 119 -12.77 -12.97 -0.22
N ARG A 120 -12.99 -11.67 -0.42
CA ARG A 120 -14.21 -11.15 -1.05
C ARG A 120 -14.40 -11.64 -2.47
N GLY A 121 -13.31 -11.81 -3.23
CA GLY A 121 -13.36 -12.45 -4.55
C GLY A 121 -13.89 -13.89 -4.45
N HIS A 122 -13.29 -14.69 -3.58
CA HIS A 122 -13.71 -16.08 -3.34
C HIS A 122 -15.16 -16.20 -2.86
N LEU A 123 -15.58 -15.36 -1.90
CA LEU A 123 -16.96 -15.36 -1.38
C LEU A 123 -17.98 -15.02 -2.46
N ARG A 124 -17.70 -14.01 -3.30
CA ARG A 124 -18.57 -13.64 -4.41
C ARG A 124 -18.72 -14.77 -5.42
N ASP A 125 -17.67 -15.56 -5.64
CA ASP A 125 -17.65 -16.69 -6.55
C ASP A 125 -18.22 -17.99 -5.88
N GLY A 126 -18.67 -17.91 -4.62
CA GLY A 126 -19.18 -19.04 -3.84
C GLY A 126 -18.11 -20.02 -3.35
N ALA A 127 -16.83 -19.63 -3.43
CA ALA A 127 -15.69 -20.45 -3.02
C ALA A 127 -15.34 -20.26 -1.53
N PHE A 128 -16.27 -20.60 -0.64
CA PHE A 128 -16.13 -20.38 0.82
C PHE A 128 -14.93 -21.11 1.40
N ASP A 129 -14.63 -22.33 0.92
CA ASP A 129 -13.46 -23.11 1.39
C ASP A 129 -12.12 -22.44 1.05
N ALA A 130 -12.06 -21.69 -0.05
CA ALA A 130 -10.88 -20.92 -0.44
C ALA A 130 -10.75 -19.62 0.34
N ALA A 131 -11.86 -18.97 0.71
CA ALA A 131 -11.89 -17.75 1.48
C ALA A 131 -11.46 -17.97 2.95
N ARG A 132 -11.85 -19.10 3.54
CA ARG A 132 -11.63 -19.42 4.96
C ARG A 132 -10.19 -19.27 5.40
N PRO A 133 -9.20 -20.02 4.86
CA PRO A 133 -7.81 -19.97 5.35
C PRO A 133 -7.21 -18.56 5.23
N VAL A 134 -7.57 -17.82 4.19
CA VAL A 134 -7.10 -16.45 3.98
C VAL A 134 -7.61 -15.51 5.08
N LEU A 135 -8.87 -15.65 5.49
CA LEU A 135 -9.46 -14.84 6.56
C LEU A 135 -9.01 -15.27 7.95
N GLU A 136 -8.77 -16.57 8.18
CA GLU A 136 -8.24 -17.07 9.44
C GLU A 136 -6.82 -16.55 9.69
N GLU A 137 -5.95 -16.56 8.68
CA GLU A 137 -4.61 -15.97 8.75
C GLU A 137 -4.70 -14.45 9.01
N ALA A 138 -5.53 -13.73 8.27
CA ALA A 138 -5.76 -12.30 8.48
C ALA A 138 -6.29 -11.99 9.90
N HIS A 139 -7.12 -12.85 10.48
CA HIS A 139 -7.60 -12.71 11.85
C HIS A 139 -6.52 -12.93 12.90
N VAL A 140 -5.56 -13.82 12.63
CA VAL A 140 -4.40 -14.04 13.50
C VAL A 140 -3.46 -12.84 13.47
N GLU A 141 -3.23 -12.25 12.29
CA GLU A 141 -2.37 -11.07 12.12
C GLU A 141 -2.97 -9.82 12.77
N ASP A 142 -4.26 -9.58 12.54
CA ASP A 142 -4.98 -8.44 13.12
C ASP A 142 -6.35 -8.87 13.68
N PRO A 143 -6.41 -9.30 14.94
CA PRO A 143 -7.66 -9.71 15.59
C PRO A 143 -8.67 -8.57 15.80
N SER A 144 -8.28 -7.31 15.62
CA SER A 144 -9.14 -6.15 15.82
C SER A 144 -10.04 -5.85 14.59
N ARG A 145 -9.73 -6.41 13.42
CA ARG A 145 -10.44 -6.17 12.17
C ARG A 145 -11.86 -6.74 12.20
N ILE A 146 -12.83 -5.85 12.26
CA ILE A 146 -14.25 -6.21 12.31
C ILE A 146 -14.72 -6.86 11.01
N ASP A 147 -14.26 -6.37 9.85
CA ASP A 147 -14.62 -6.89 8.54
C ASP A 147 -14.15 -8.34 8.34
N VAL A 148 -12.97 -8.72 8.82
CA VAL A 148 -12.49 -10.11 8.81
C VAL A 148 -13.44 -11.02 9.62
N ARG A 149 -13.85 -10.57 10.82
CA ARG A 149 -14.80 -11.33 11.66
C ARG A 149 -16.16 -11.49 11.00
N ILE A 150 -16.66 -10.45 10.33
CA ILE A 150 -17.94 -10.52 9.60
C ILE A 150 -17.87 -11.59 8.51
N TYR A 151 -16.79 -11.62 7.71
CA TYR A 151 -16.64 -12.63 6.67
C TYR A 151 -16.46 -14.05 7.22
N LEU A 152 -15.75 -14.22 8.33
CA LEU A 152 -15.65 -15.53 9.01
C LEU A 152 -17.02 -16.00 9.54
N ALA A 153 -17.83 -15.09 10.07
CA ALA A 153 -19.20 -15.40 10.50
C ALA A 153 -20.09 -15.77 9.31
N GLU A 154 -19.97 -15.09 8.15
CA GLU A 154 -20.66 -15.43 6.92
C GLU A 154 -20.35 -16.86 6.47
N ILE A 155 -19.06 -17.23 6.51
CA ILE A 155 -18.62 -18.60 6.20
C ILE A 155 -19.20 -19.61 7.19
N ALA A 156 -19.24 -19.30 8.48
CA ALA A 156 -19.82 -20.18 9.50
C ALA A 156 -21.33 -20.38 9.27
N VAL A 157 -22.06 -19.34 8.87
CA VAL A 157 -23.48 -19.44 8.49
C VAL A 157 -23.66 -20.34 7.29
N HIS A 158 -22.82 -20.18 6.26
CA HIS A 158 -22.85 -21.06 5.07
C HIS A 158 -22.63 -22.54 5.42
N ASP A 159 -21.76 -22.83 6.39
CA ASP A 159 -21.50 -24.18 6.89
C ASP A 159 -22.63 -24.75 7.80
N GLY A 160 -23.64 -23.95 8.11
CA GLY A 160 -24.68 -24.32 9.07
C GLY A 160 -24.26 -24.24 10.56
N LYS A 161 -23.08 -23.65 10.85
CA LYS A 161 -22.53 -23.49 12.21
C LYS A 161 -23.01 -22.18 12.83
N LEU A 162 -24.31 -22.09 13.11
CA LEU A 162 -24.94 -20.84 13.57
C LEU A 162 -24.43 -20.36 14.94
N ASP A 163 -24.12 -21.30 15.84
CA ASP A 163 -23.58 -20.95 17.18
C ASP A 163 -22.16 -20.35 17.06
N ASP A 164 -21.33 -20.88 16.16
CA ASP A 164 -20.00 -20.33 15.89
C ASP A 164 -20.09 -18.93 15.29
N ALA A 165 -20.99 -18.74 14.32
CA ALA A 165 -21.24 -17.44 13.71
C ALA A 165 -21.66 -16.40 14.76
N ARG A 166 -22.57 -16.77 15.65
CA ARG A 166 -23.01 -15.91 16.76
C ARG A 166 -21.85 -15.57 17.69
N ALA A 167 -21.04 -16.57 18.10
CA ALA A 167 -19.91 -16.36 19.00
C ALA A 167 -18.83 -15.43 18.40
N ILE A 168 -18.67 -15.42 17.06
CA ILE A 168 -17.77 -14.48 16.34
C ILE A 168 -18.35 -13.06 16.39
N LEU A 169 -19.65 -12.91 16.12
CA LEU A 169 -20.32 -11.60 16.04
C LEU A 169 -20.48 -10.95 17.41
N ASP A 170 -20.76 -11.72 18.48
CA ASP A 170 -20.89 -11.22 19.85
C ASP A 170 -19.61 -10.58 20.40
N LYS A 171 -18.45 -10.84 19.77
CA LYS A 171 -17.17 -10.20 20.11
C LYS A 171 -16.90 -8.91 19.34
N ILE A 172 -17.80 -8.48 18.48
CA ILE A 172 -17.70 -7.19 17.77
C ILE A 172 -18.26 -6.11 18.69
N PRO A 173 -17.49 -5.05 18.97
CA PRO A 173 -17.88 -3.98 19.87
C PRO A 173 -19.06 -3.15 19.35
#